data_3e6478060886dd6104d433167cafdc8f
#
_entry.id   3e6478060886dd6104d433167cafdc8f
#
_cell.length_a   1.000
_cell.length_b   1.000
_cell.length_c   1.000
_cell.angle_alpha   90.00
_cell.angle_beta   90.00
_cell.angle_gamma   90.00
#
_symmetry.space_group_name_H-M   'P 1'
#
loop_
_entity.id
_entity.type
_entity.pdbx_description
1 polymer ?
#
loop_
_entity_poly.entity_id
_entity_poly.type
_entity_poly.pdbx_seq_one_letter_code
_entity_poly.pdbx_strand_id
1 'polypeptide(L)' 'MIEITLPDKSKRNFEEPPSIYELAQDIGPGLAKATLAGIIDGVEHDACDLIEKNSEVAILTNK' A
#
# COMPACT_ATOMS: atom_id res chain seq x y z
N MET A 1 15.46 -2.09 -3.22
CA MET A 1 14.44 -1.04 -3.20
C MET A 1 13.16 -1.58 -3.80
N ILE A 2 12.03 -1.24 -3.20
CA ILE A 2 10.74 -1.75 -3.64
C ILE A 2 9.95 -0.63 -4.30
N GLU A 3 9.50 -0.86 -5.52
CA GLU A 3 8.67 0.09 -6.25
C GLU A 3 7.22 -0.36 -6.21
N ILE A 4 6.34 0.51 -5.72
CA ILE A 4 4.92 0.23 -5.61
C ILE A 4 4.16 1.13 -6.56
N THR A 5 3.34 0.51 -7.43
CA THR A 5 2.52 1.22 -8.39
C THR A 5 1.10 1.33 -7.84
N LEU A 6 0.59 2.53 -7.75
CA LEU A 6 -0.75 2.81 -7.22
C LEU A 6 -1.79 2.79 -8.36
N PRO A 7 -3.09 2.71 -8.02
CA PRO A 7 -4.13 2.63 -9.06
C PRO A 7 -4.16 3.81 -10.02
N ASP A 8 -3.70 4.98 -9.58
CA ASP A 8 -3.63 6.17 -10.44
C ASP A 8 -2.35 6.21 -11.26
N LYS A 9 -1.59 5.10 -11.26
CA LYS A 9 -0.33 4.92 -11.98
C LYS A 9 0.84 5.71 -11.41
N SER A 10 0.68 6.35 -10.27
CA SER A 10 1.82 6.93 -9.57
C SER A 10 2.64 5.82 -8.92
N LYS A 11 3.91 6.12 -8.65
CA LYS A 11 4.82 5.12 -8.10
C LYS A 11 5.49 5.66 -6.86
N ARG A 12 5.75 4.74 -5.92
CA ARG A 12 6.46 5.07 -4.69
C ARG A 12 7.53 4.04 -4.44
N ASN A 13 8.68 4.51 -3.97
CA ASN A 13 9.82 3.65 -3.71
C ASN A 13 10.12 3.60 -2.23
N PHE A 14 10.43 2.41 -1.73
CA PHE A 14 10.78 2.18 -0.33
C PHE A 14 12.07 1.39 -0.28
N GLU A 15 12.96 1.77 0.65
CA GLU A 15 14.21 1.04 0.80
C GLU A 15 14.00 -0.31 1.47
N GLU A 16 13.00 -0.41 2.34
CA GLU A 16 12.65 -1.64 3.04
C GLU A 16 11.18 -1.96 2.79
N PRO A 17 10.78 -3.23 2.93
CA PRO A 17 9.39 -3.61 2.70
C PRO A 17 8.44 -2.86 3.63
N PRO A 18 7.53 -2.03 3.10
CA PRO A 18 6.55 -1.35 3.93
C PRO A 18 5.33 -2.24 4.13
N SER A 19 4.58 -1.99 5.19
CA SER A 19 3.26 -2.57 5.31
C SER A 19 2.29 -1.73 4.45
N ILE A 20 1.10 -2.29 4.20
CA ILE A 20 0.07 -1.55 3.48
C ILE A 20 -0.29 -0.28 4.26
N TYR A 21 -0.34 -0.38 5.60
CA TYR A 21 -0.60 0.78 6.44
C TYR A 21 0.48 1.84 6.28
N GLU A 22 1.74 1.43 6.24
CA GLU A 22 2.85 2.37 6.07
C GLU A 22 2.81 3.04 4.71
N LEU A 23 2.44 2.29 3.68
CA LEU A 23 2.25 2.88 2.35
C LEU A 23 1.14 3.93 2.39
N ALA A 24 0.01 3.60 3.03
CA ALA A 24 -1.10 4.54 3.13
C ALA A 24 -0.68 5.80 3.90
N GLN A 25 0.12 5.65 4.95
CA GLN A 25 0.59 6.78 5.73
C GLN A 25 1.52 7.67 4.92
N ASP A 26 2.35 7.07 4.07
CA ASP A 26 3.22 7.83 3.19
C ASP A 26 2.42 8.65 2.17
N ILE A 27 1.29 8.12 1.72
CA ILE A 27 0.41 8.84 0.81
C ILE A 27 -0.30 9.97 1.55
N GLY A 28 -0.82 9.69 2.74
CA GLY A 28 -1.46 10.71 3.56
C GLY A 28 -1.97 10.13 4.87
N PRO A 29 -1.83 10.86 5.98
CA PRO A 29 -2.25 10.33 7.28
C PRO A 29 -3.76 10.07 7.37
N GLY A 30 -4.56 10.85 6.67
CA GLY A 30 -6.00 10.59 6.64
C GLY A 30 -6.34 9.27 5.97
N LEU A 31 -5.60 8.94 4.91
CA LEU A 31 -5.79 7.67 4.22
C LEU A 31 -5.40 6.50 5.14
N ALA A 32 -4.30 6.65 5.89
CA ALA A 32 -3.87 5.60 6.81
C ALA A 32 -4.95 5.30 7.84
N LYS A 33 -5.60 6.33 8.37
CA LYS A 33 -6.65 6.13 9.38
C LYS A 33 -7.86 5.39 8.81
N ALA A 34 -8.12 5.52 7.53
CA ALA A 34 -9.26 4.87 6.88
C ALA A 34 -8.91 3.50 6.32
N THR A 35 -7.64 3.11 6.35
CA THR A 35 -7.19 1.89 5.71
C THR A 35 -7.68 0.65 6.45
N LEU A 36 -8.36 -0.23 5.73
CA LEU A 36 -8.81 -1.52 6.26
C LEU A 36 -7.92 -2.65 5.77
N ALA A 37 -7.53 -2.60 4.51
CA ALA A 37 -6.77 -3.68 3.88
C ALA A 37 -6.16 -3.13 2.60
N GLY A 38 -5.50 -3.98 1.84
CA GLY A 38 -4.98 -3.59 0.54
C GLY A 38 -5.01 -4.77 -0.41
N ILE A 39 -4.87 -4.46 -1.69
CA ILE A 39 -4.78 -5.50 -2.72
C ILE A 39 -3.40 -5.40 -3.34
N ILE A 40 -2.63 -6.48 -3.22
CA ILE A 40 -1.28 -6.57 -3.78
C ILE A 40 -1.34 -7.52 -4.97
N ASP A 41 -1.10 -7.00 -6.17
CA ASP A 41 -1.13 -7.77 -7.41
C ASP A 41 -2.41 -8.59 -7.54
N GLY A 42 -3.54 -8.00 -7.16
CA GLY A 42 -4.84 -8.65 -7.29
C GLY A 42 -5.25 -9.53 -6.12
N VAL A 43 -4.42 -9.63 -5.08
CA VAL A 43 -4.71 -10.47 -3.91
C VAL A 43 -4.90 -9.58 -2.69
N GLU A 44 -5.99 -9.80 -1.96
CA GLU A 44 -6.30 -9.00 -0.78
C GLU A 44 -5.40 -9.39 0.40
N HIS A 45 -4.89 -8.38 1.09
CA HIS A 45 -4.01 -8.54 2.26
C HIS A 45 -4.45 -7.61 3.36
N ASP A 46 -4.11 -7.96 4.61
CA ASP A 46 -4.38 -7.08 5.74
C ASP A 46 -3.50 -5.84 5.71
N ALA A 47 -3.95 -4.80 6.41
CA ALA A 47 -3.20 -3.54 6.44
C ALA A 47 -1.80 -3.70 7.04
N CYS A 48 -1.57 -4.70 7.88
CA CYS A 48 -0.28 -4.94 8.48
C CYS A 48 0.63 -5.87 7.66
N ASP A 49 0.13 -6.42 6.55
CA ASP A 49 0.96 -7.27 5.71
C ASP A 49 2.02 -6.46 4.99
N LEU A 50 3.20 -7.05 4.83
CA LEU A 50 4.31 -6.37 4.17
C LEU A 50 4.25 -6.53 2.67
N ILE A 51 4.69 -5.48 1.97
CA ILE A 51 4.84 -5.50 0.52
C ILE A 51 6.32 -5.76 0.26
N GLU A 52 6.65 -6.99 -0.14
CA GLU A 52 8.04 -7.44 -0.15
C GLU A 52 8.70 -7.39 -1.52
N LYS A 53 7.98 -7.00 -2.56
CA LYS A 53 8.53 -6.91 -3.91
C LYS A 53 7.80 -5.83 -4.69
N ASN A 54 8.37 -5.45 -5.83
CA ASN A 54 7.70 -4.50 -6.73
C ASN A 54 6.32 -5.04 -7.06
N SER A 55 5.29 -4.24 -6.84
CA SER A 55 3.90 -4.71 -6.93
C SER A 55 2.98 -3.56 -7.28
N GLU A 56 1.80 -3.91 -7.80
CA GLU A 56 0.69 -2.99 -7.91
C GLU A 56 -0.17 -3.14 -6.66
N VAL A 57 -0.42 -2.02 -5.99
CA VAL A 57 -1.13 -2.05 -4.71
C VAL A 57 -2.29 -1.06 -4.73
N ALA A 58 -3.46 -1.52 -4.29
CA ALA A 58 -4.62 -0.67 -4.07
C ALA A 58 -4.94 -0.68 -2.59
N ILE A 59 -5.31 0.50 -2.06
CA ILE A 59 -5.63 0.64 -0.63
C ILE A 59 -7.15 0.59 -0.48
N LEU A 60 -7.64 -0.31 0.38
CA LEU A 60 -9.06 -0.41 0.67
C LEU A 60 -9.36 0.40 1.93
N THR A 61 -10.36 1.26 1.86
CA THR A 61 -10.74 2.13 2.97
C THR A 61 -12.18 1.86 3.39
N ASN A 62 -12.54 2.34 4.57
CA ASN A 62 -13.87 2.12 5.13
C ASN A 62 -14.84 3.22 4.70
N LYS A 63 -14.93 3.43 3.43
CA LYS A 63 -15.88 4.42 2.92
C LYS A 63 -16.95 3.80 2.13
#